data_3eb6694de380032b1b2a9a2f7871194e
#
_entry.id   3eb6694de380032b1b2a9a2f7871194e
#
_cell.length_a   1.000
_cell.length_b   1.000
_cell.length_c   1.000
_cell.angle_alpha   90.00
_cell.angle_beta   90.00
_cell.angle_gamma   90.00
#
_symmetry.space_group_name_H-M   'P 1'
#
loop_
_entity.id
_entity.type
_entity.pdbx_description
1 polymer ?
#
loop_
_entity_poly.entity_id
_entity_poly.type
_entity_poly.pdbx_seq_one_letter_code
_entity_poly.pdbx_strand_id
1 'polypeptide(L)'
;MRSPGGTQSVARIDPTSPDPIRLGGIGQRVADMIAAKTKAEVRMTSLGHILRGGMPIAADRILATNFGYHAVSILMEGATGRLVVRENNVFSDVDLLVSAGRQRLIPTNHALITAARALGTSFGDRLGHTHGGVGPSSVI
;
A
#
# COMPACT_ATOMS: atom_id res chain seq x y z
N MET A 1 -9.07 -4.60 1.21
CA MET A 1 -8.23 -5.81 1.42
C MET A 1 -9.06 -7.03 1.05
N ARG A 2 -8.58 -7.90 0.16
CA ARG A 2 -9.34 -9.07 -0.31
C ARG A 2 -8.78 -10.34 0.33
N SER A 3 -9.66 -11.22 0.78
CA SER A 3 -9.29 -12.56 1.22
C SER A 3 -8.88 -13.45 0.02
N PRO A 4 -8.16 -14.55 0.23
CA PRO A 4 -7.99 -15.59 -0.79
C PRO A 4 -9.39 -16.00 -1.30
N GLY A 5 -9.65 -15.82 -2.59
CA GLY A 5 -10.98 -15.96 -3.18
C GLY A 5 -11.70 -14.66 -3.53
N GLY A 6 -11.06 -13.51 -3.33
CA GLY A 6 -11.51 -12.20 -3.85
C GLY A 6 -12.59 -11.48 -3.05
N THR A 7 -13.08 -12.02 -1.95
CA THR A 7 -14.06 -11.36 -1.07
C THR A 7 -13.40 -10.34 -0.15
N GLN A 8 -14.05 -9.19 0.02
CA GLN A 8 -13.59 -8.16 0.95
C GLN A 8 -13.87 -8.60 2.40
N SER A 9 -12.89 -8.41 3.28
CA SER A 9 -13.10 -8.59 4.73
C SER A 9 -13.70 -7.32 5.30
N VAL A 10 -14.95 -7.39 5.75
CA VAL A 10 -15.66 -6.30 6.41
C VAL A 10 -15.45 -6.43 7.92
N ALA A 11 -14.86 -5.43 8.54
CA ALA A 11 -14.64 -5.42 9.99
C ALA A 11 -15.91 -4.99 10.74
N ARG A 12 -16.58 -3.96 10.23
CA ARG A 12 -17.86 -3.46 10.77
C ARG A 12 -18.59 -2.62 9.74
N ILE A 13 -19.88 -2.43 9.94
CA ILE A 13 -20.70 -1.46 9.21
C ILE A 13 -20.97 -0.28 10.14
N ASP A 14 -20.66 0.92 9.68
CA ASP A 14 -20.89 2.18 10.41
C ASP A 14 -21.88 3.04 9.61
N PRO A 15 -23.15 2.99 9.93
CA PRO A 15 -24.19 3.68 9.15
C PRO A 15 -24.11 5.22 9.23
N THR A 16 -23.30 5.74 10.15
CA THR A 16 -23.13 7.19 10.33
C THR A 16 -22.04 7.78 9.45
N SER A 17 -21.27 6.93 8.77
CA SER A 17 -20.18 7.33 7.90
C SER A 17 -20.63 7.43 6.43
N PRO A 18 -20.14 8.43 5.66
CA PRO A 18 -20.32 8.47 4.22
C PRO A 18 -19.84 7.19 3.48
N ASP A 19 -18.86 6.49 4.07
CA ASP A 19 -18.46 5.15 3.67
C ASP A 19 -18.80 4.19 4.81
N PRO A 20 -19.96 3.53 4.77
CA PRO A 20 -20.43 2.70 5.86
C PRO A 20 -19.66 1.39 6.03
N ILE A 21 -18.98 0.92 4.98
CA ILE A 21 -18.28 -0.36 5.01
C ILE A 21 -16.85 -0.16 5.49
N ARG A 22 -16.58 -0.54 6.73
CA ARG A 22 -15.22 -0.55 7.29
C ARG A 22 -14.53 -1.87 6.97
N LEU A 23 -13.61 -1.83 6.01
CA LEU A 23 -12.77 -2.96 5.67
C LEU A 23 -11.67 -3.15 6.72
N GLY A 24 -11.39 -4.40 7.09
CA GLY A 24 -10.33 -4.69 8.05
C GLY A 24 -10.44 -6.07 8.67
N GLY A 25 -9.66 -6.29 9.74
CA GLY A 25 -9.69 -7.54 10.49
C GLY A 25 -9.02 -8.73 9.80
N ILE A 26 -8.52 -8.57 8.57
CA ILE A 26 -7.87 -9.69 7.86
C ILE A 26 -6.62 -10.18 8.60
N GLY A 27 -5.85 -9.27 9.20
CA GLY A 27 -4.66 -9.64 9.99
C GLY A 27 -5.02 -10.53 11.17
N GLN A 28 -6.06 -10.18 11.93
CA GLN A 28 -6.54 -11.00 13.04
C GLN A 28 -7.05 -12.35 12.55
N ARG A 29 -7.86 -12.37 11.49
CA ARG A 29 -8.35 -13.62 10.90
C ARG A 29 -7.22 -14.56 10.47
N VAL A 30 -6.17 -14.02 9.87
CA VAL A 30 -4.99 -14.80 9.48
C VAL A 30 -4.24 -15.29 10.73
N ALA A 31 -4.09 -14.47 11.75
CA ALA A 31 -3.49 -14.87 13.02
C ALA A 31 -4.26 -16.04 13.66
N ASP A 32 -5.59 -15.95 13.71
CA ASP A 32 -6.45 -17.01 14.25
C ASP A 32 -6.33 -18.30 13.45
N MET A 33 -6.27 -18.22 12.12
CA MET A 33 -6.08 -19.39 11.24
C MET A 33 -4.70 -20.04 11.44
N ILE A 34 -3.67 -19.26 11.67
CA ILE A 34 -2.32 -19.78 11.95
C ILE A 34 -2.31 -20.43 13.35
N ALA A 35 -2.86 -19.74 14.36
CA ALA A 35 -2.93 -20.27 15.72
C ALA A 35 -3.70 -21.60 15.79
N ALA A 36 -4.78 -21.74 15.02
CA ALA A 36 -5.54 -22.97 14.96
C ALA A 36 -4.78 -24.16 14.30
N LYS A 37 -3.76 -23.87 13.48
CA LYS A 37 -2.98 -24.89 12.75
C LYS A 37 -1.61 -25.15 13.38
N THR A 38 -1.16 -24.30 14.26
CA THR A 38 0.17 -24.39 14.87
C THR A 38 0.03 -24.27 16.39
N LYS A 39 1.05 -24.76 17.13
CA LYS A 39 1.13 -24.53 18.58
C LYS A 39 1.89 -23.24 18.94
N ALA A 40 2.18 -22.41 17.94
CA ALA A 40 2.91 -21.17 18.12
C ALA A 40 2.01 -20.07 18.68
N GLU A 41 2.58 -19.22 19.53
CA GLU A 41 1.94 -17.97 19.93
C GLU A 41 1.92 -17.03 18.72
N VAL A 42 0.74 -16.60 18.31
CA VAL A 42 0.55 -15.72 17.16
C VAL A 42 0.05 -14.37 17.63
N ARG A 43 0.77 -13.31 17.26
CA ARG A 43 0.39 -11.92 17.53
C ARG A 43 0.27 -11.14 16.23
N MET A 44 -0.81 -10.36 16.10
CA MET A 44 -1.02 -9.48 14.96
C MET A 44 -0.71 -8.04 15.35
N THR A 45 0.10 -7.38 14.54
CA THR A 45 0.36 -5.94 14.68
C THR A 45 0.03 -5.23 13.37
N SER A 46 -0.81 -4.20 13.44
CA SER A 46 -1.09 -3.32 12.32
C SER A 46 -0.14 -2.12 12.37
N LEU A 47 0.79 -2.05 11.44
CA LEU A 47 1.80 -0.99 11.43
C LEU A 47 1.24 0.37 11.00
N GLY A 48 0.22 0.41 10.14
CA GLY A 48 -0.51 1.61 9.77
C GLY A 48 0.35 2.86 9.57
N HIS A 49 0.16 3.86 10.41
CA HIS A 49 0.89 5.12 10.37
C HIS A 49 2.38 5.00 10.67
N ILE A 50 2.82 3.96 11.37
CA ILE A 50 4.24 3.73 11.65
C ILE A 50 5.05 3.58 10.36
N LEU A 51 4.48 2.95 9.33
CA LEU A 51 5.12 2.81 8.01
C LEU A 51 5.14 4.11 7.19
N ARG A 52 4.31 5.08 7.57
CA ARG A 52 4.20 6.39 6.89
C ARG A 52 4.71 7.53 7.75
N GLY A 53 5.20 7.22 8.94
CA GLY A 53 5.76 8.20 9.86
C GLY A 53 7.21 8.53 9.52
N GLY A 54 7.74 9.49 10.24
CA GLY A 54 9.10 9.99 10.09
C GLY A 54 9.13 11.45 9.70
N MET A 55 10.31 12.08 9.88
CA MET A 55 10.51 13.47 9.47
C MET A 55 10.67 13.55 7.95
N PRO A 56 9.98 14.50 7.28
CA PRO A 56 10.13 14.71 5.84
C PRO A 56 11.55 15.19 5.52
N ILE A 57 12.14 14.60 4.49
CA ILE A 57 13.41 15.07 3.92
C ILE A 57 13.20 16.31 3.05
N ALA A 58 14.29 16.95 2.62
CA ALA A 58 14.21 18.15 1.79
C ALA A 58 13.40 17.94 0.50
N ALA A 59 13.54 16.78 -0.15
CA ALA A 59 12.79 16.45 -1.36
C ALA A 59 11.27 16.39 -1.10
N ASP A 60 10.84 15.81 0.02
CA ASP A 60 9.42 15.76 0.41
C ASP A 60 8.85 17.15 0.61
N ARG A 61 9.62 18.03 1.26
CA ARG A 61 9.20 19.42 1.52
C ARG A 61 9.07 20.23 0.24
N ILE A 62 10.05 20.13 -0.65
CA ILE A 62 10.03 20.80 -1.95
C ILE A 62 8.82 20.30 -2.77
N LEU A 63 8.62 18.99 -2.80
CA LEU A 63 7.50 18.38 -3.51
C LEU A 63 6.15 18.88 -2.97
N ALA A 64 5.97 18.87 -1.65
CA ALA A 64 4.74 19.34 -1.00
C ALA A 64 4.50 20.83 -1.26
N THR A 65 5.54 21.66 -1.20
CA THR A 65 5.45 23.09 -1.49
C THR A 65 4.99 23.34 -2.92
N ASN A 66 5.57 22.63 -3.90
CA ASN A 66 5.17 22.78 -5.30
C ASN A 66 3.74 22.32 -5.55
N PHE A 67 3.29 21.22 -4.95
CA PHE A 67 1.90 20.79 -5.03
C PHE A 67 0.95 21.84 -4.44
N GLY A 68 1.27 22.37 -3.26
CA GLY A 68 0.47 23.41 -2.63
C GLY A 68 0.42 24.71 -3.44
N TYR A 69 1.56 25.16 -3.94
CA TYR A 69 1.64 26.34 -4.81
C TYR A 69 0.77 26.17 -6.07
N HIS A 70 0.92 25.04 -6.78
CA HIS A 70 0.15 24.79 -7.98
C HIS A 70 -1.36 24.71 -7.71
N ALA A 71 -1.75 24.03 -6.61
CA ALA A 71 -3.15 23.94 -6.20
C ALA A 71 -3.78 25.32 -5.93
N VAL A 72 -3.06 26.21 -5.25
CA VAL A 72 -3.54 27.57 -5.01
C VAL A 72 -3.60 28.37 -6.31
N SER A 73 -2.61 28.23 -7.19
CA SER A 73 -2.59 28.94 -8.47
C SER A 73 -3.81 28.62 -9.33
N ILE A 74 -4.12 27.33 -9.54
CA ILE A 74 -5.29 26.95 -10.34
C ILE A 74 -6.61 27.32 -9.66
N LEU A 75 -6.66 27.33 -8.33
CA LEU A 75 -7.83 27.81 -7.60
C LEU A 75 -8.05 29.31 -7.79
N MET A 76 -6.99 30.11 -7.78
CA MET A 76 -7.06 31.55 -8.05
C MET A 76 -7.50 31.87 -9.48
N GLU A 77 -7.24 30.97 -10.43
CA GLU A 77 -7.75 31.02 -11.81
C GLU A 77 -9.22 30.59 -11.92
N GLY A 78 -9.84 30.20 -10.79
CA GLY A 78 -11.25 29.78 -10.73
C GLY A 78 -11.49 28.31 -11.05
N ALA A 79 -10.44 27.51 -11.21
CA ALA A 79 -10.57 26.10 -11.49
C ALA A 79 -10.96 25.34 -10.22
N THR A 80 -12.01 24.52 -10.29
CA THR A 80 -12.50 23.64 -9.24
C THR A 80 -12.63 22.20 -9.75
N GLY A 81 -12.70 21.22 -8.86
CA GLY A 81 -12.79 19.82 -9.24
C GLY A 81 -11.53 19.28 -9.94
N ARG A 82 -10.38 19.89 -9.67
CA ARG A 82 -9.08 19.53 -10.26
C ARG A 82 -8.22 18.76 -9.26
N LEU A 83 -7.43 17.84 -9.78
CA LEU A 83 -6.39 17.10 -9.05
C LEU A 83 -5.02 17.52 -9.58
N VAL A 84 -4.19 18.11 -8.73
CA VAL A 84 -2.81 18.42 -9.09
C VAL A 84 -2.02 17.13 -9.23
N VAL A 85 -1.32 16.99 -10.32
CA VAL A 85 -0.50 15.83 -10.65
C VAL A 85 0.93 16.26 -11.00
N ARG A 86 1.86 15.31 -10.91
CA ARG A 86 3.24 15.51 -11.36
C ARG A 86 3.64 14.36 -12.27
N GLU A 87 3.96 14.69 -13.51
CA GLU A 87 4.46 13.73 -14.50
C GLU A 87 5.78 14.24 -15.07
N ASN A 88 6.79 13.39 -15.15
CA ASN A 88 8.12 13.73 -15.69
C ASN A 88 8.70 15.04 -15.15
N ASN A 89 8.56 15.26 -13.83
CA ASN A 89 8.94 16.48 -13.12
C ASN A 89 8.16 17.75 -13.47
N VAL A 90 7.11 17.68 -14.26
CA VAL A 90 6.22 18.79 -14.58
C VAL A 90 4.97 18.68 -13.71
N PHE A 91 4.59 19.79 -13.09
CA PHE A 91 3.33 19.92 -12.38
C PHE A 91 2.23 20.34 -13.37
N SER A 92 1.10 19.69 -13.26
CA SER A 92 -0.10 19.97 -14.04
C SER A 92 -1.32 19.60 -13.20
N ASP A 93 -2.49 19.72 -13.78
CA ASP A 93 -3.73 19.31 -13.14
C ASP A 93 -4.60 18.54 -14.13
N VAL A 94 -5.41 17.64 -13.60
CA VAL A 94 -6.39 16.84 -14.34
C VAL A 94 -7.74 16.93 -13.66
N ASP A 95 -8.79 16.59 -14.39
CA ASP A 95 -10.12 16.48 -13.80
C ASP A 95 -10.11 15.40 -12.69
N LEU A 96 -10.67 15.74 -11.53
CA LEU A 96 -10.74 14.83 -10.38
C LEU A 96 -11.47 13.53 -10.73
N LEU A 97 -12.49 13.59 -11.61
CA LEU A 97 -13.27 12.43 -12.02
C LEU A 97 -12.45 11.42 -12.83
N VAL A 98 -11.37 11.86 -13.48
CA VAL A 98 -10.45 10.94 -14.20
C VAL A 98 -9.79 9.96 -13.24
N SER A 99 -9.52 10.39 -12.01
CA SER A 99 -8.86 9.58 -10.98
C SER A 99 -9.86 8.94 -10.01
N ALA A 100 -11.10 9.44 -9.95
CA ALA A 100 -12.12 8.93 -9.05
C ALA A 100 -12.43 7.44 -9.32
N GLY A 101 -12.48 6.65 -8.26
CA GLY A 101 -12.76 5.21 -8.35
C GLY A 101 -11.64 4.36 -8.99
N ARG A 102 -10.52 4.97 -9.37
CA ARG A 102 -9.36 4.26 -9.93
C ARG A 102 -8.28 4.12 -8.88
N GLN A 103 -7.69 2.94 -8.83
CA GLN A 103 -6.58 2.65 -7.94
C GLN A 103 -5.32 2.34 -8.76
N ARG A 104 -4.23 3.07 -8.51
CA ARG A 104 -2.94 2.77 -9.12
C ARG A 104 -2.36 1.53 -8.46
N LEU A 105 -2.36 0.43 -9.18
CA LEU A 105 -1.77 -0.83 -8.73
C LEU A 105 -0.33 -0.93 -9.21
N ILE A 106 0.50 -1.59 -8.41
CA ILE A 106 1.85 -1.96 -8.81
C ILE A 106 1.76 -3.20 -9.70
N PRO A 107 2.26 -3.17 -10.95
CA PRO A 107 2.24 -4.33 -11.83
C PRO A 107 3.16 -5.43 -11.27
N THR A 108 2.76 -6.68 -11.44
CA THR A 108 3.50 -7.84 -10.89
C THR A 108 4.91 -8.02 -11.48
N ASN A 109 5.18 -7.40 -12.63
CA ASN A 109 6.49 -7.37 -13.29
C ASN A 109 7.32 -6.12 -12.95
N HIS A 110 6.92 -5.35 -11.95
CA HIS A 110 7.68 -4.16 -11.53
C HIS A 110 9.09 -4.53 -11.10
N ALA A 111 10.09 -3.73 -11.47
CA ALA A 111 11.51 -4.01 -11.21
C ALA A 111 11.81 -4.26 -9.71
N LEU A 112 11.18 -3.49 -8.81
CA LEU A 112 11.35 -3.69 -7.36
C LEU A 112 10.77 -5.03 -6.88
N ILE A 113 9.69 -5.51 -7.47
CA ILE A 113 9.13 -6.84 -7.15
C ILE A 113 10.10 -7.92 -7.62
N THR A 114 10.65 -7.78 -8.83
CA THR A 114 11.64 -8.71 -9.37
C THR A 114 12.88 -8.76 -8.49
N ALA A 115 13.42 -7.61 -8.10
CA ALA A 115 14.57 -7.52 -7.21
C ALA A 115 14.29 -8.13 -5.82
N ALA A 116 13.15 -7.81 -5.21
CA ALA A 116 12.76 -8.36 -3.92
C ALA A 116 12.62 -9.89 -3.95
N ARG A 117 12.06 -10.44 -5.05
CA ARG A 117 12.00 -11.89 -5.25
C ARG A 117 13.37 -12.54 -5.37
N ALA A 118 14.30 -11.90 -6.08
CA ALA A 118 15.68 -12.38 -6.19
C ALA A 118 16.40 -12.42 -4.83
N LEU A 119 16.02 -11.55 -3.90
CA LEU A 119 16.49 -11.52 -2.53
C LEU A 119 15.72 -12.47 -1.59
N GLY A 120 14.81 -13.29 -2.13
CA GLY A 120 14.06 -14.28 -1.36
C GLY A 120 12.79 -13.76 -0.68
N THR A 121 12.33 -12.53 -0.98
CA THR A 121 11.07 -12.01 -0.43
C THR A 121 9.88 -12.76 -1.02
N SER A 122 9.04 -13.31 -0.16
CA SER A 122 7.78 -13.94 -0.55
C SER A 122 6.67 -12.90 -0.63
N PHE A 123 5.92 -12.91 -1.72
CA PHE A 123 4.70 -12.10 -1.91
C PHE A 123 3.42 -12.90 -1.67
N GLY A 124 3.52 -14.18 -1.26
CA GLY A 124 2.38 -15.05 -0.98
C GLY A 124 1.58 -15.47 -2.22
N ASP A 125 2.08 -15.23 -3.41
CA ASP A 125 1.43 -15.49 -4.69
C ASP A 125 1.91 -16.79 -5.37
N ARG A 126 2.94 -17.42 -4.82
CA ARG A 126 3.50 -18.68 -5.28
C ARG A 126 3.54 -19.67 -4.14
N LEU A 127 2.82 -20.78 -4.28
CA LEU A 127 2.93 -21.92 -3.38
C LEU A 127 4.17 -22.72 -3.78
N GLY A 128 5.10 -22.95 -2.84
CA GLY A 128 6.11 -23.99 -2.98
C GLY A 128 7.53 -23.58 -3.34
N HIS A 129 7.97 -22.36 -3.09
CA HIS A 129 9.41 -22.12 -2.94
C HIS A 129 9.77 -22.32 -1.46
N THR A 130 10.02 -23.57 -1.07
CA THR A 130 10.90 -23.86 0.06
C THR A 130 12.21 -23.14 -0.26
N HIS A 131 12.64 -22.22 0.59
CA HIS A 131 14.02 -21.75 0.58
C HIS A 131 14.92 -23.00 0.57
N GLY A 132 15.57 -23.25 -0.55
CA GLY A 132 16.70 -24.16 -0.57
C GLY A 132 17.66 -23.62 0.47
N GLY A 133 17.76 -24.32 1.62
CA GLY A 133 18.71 -23.96 2.64
C GLY A 133 20.07 -23.86 1.99
N VAL A 134 20.68 -22.68 2.05
CA VAL A 134 22.12 -22.55 1.93
C VAL A 134 22.65 -23.30 3.13
N GLY A 135 22.99 -24.56 2.92
CA GLY A 135 23.73 -25.34 3.90
C GLY A 135 25.01 -24.56 4.25
N PRO A 136 25.51 -24.65 5.48
CA PRO A 136 26.73 -23.98 5.85
C PRO A 136 27.85 -24.50 4.93
N SER A 137 28.26 -23.65 3.98
CA SER A 137 29.48 -23.89 3.22
C SER A 137 30.61 -23.94 4.23
N SER A 138 31.22 -25.11 4.34
CA SER A 138 32.48 -25.32 5.03
C SER A 138 33.50 -24.27 4.60
N VAL A 139 33.76 -23.31 5.49
CA VAL A 139 34.88 -22.43 5.35
C VAL A 139 36.09 -23.25 5.78
N ILE A 140 36.98 -23.55 4.83
CA ILE A 140 38.36 -23.98 5.07
C ILE A 140 39.18 -22.73 5.27
#